data_208899663f8c2e62fad91064ee3fdc08
#
_entry.id   208899663f8c2e62fad91064ee3fdc08
#
_cell.length_a   1.000
_cell.length_b   1.000
_cell.length_c   1.000
_cell.angle_alpha   90.00
_cell.angle_beta   90.00
_cell.angle_gamma   90.00
#
_symmetry.space_group_name_H-M   'P 1'
#
loop_
_entity.id
_entity.type
_entity.pdbx_description
1 polymer ?
#
loop_
_entity_poly.entity_id
_entity_poly.type
_entity_poly.pdbx_seq_one_letter_code
_entity_poly.pdbx_strand_id
1 'polypeptide(L)'
;SKTTVLLAKAYKQGEPLALSATPAAPPAPTAAADVCFVKLLVGPGSPGTAGAPSTSPGIGIEVWLPTTQNWNQRIRNLGGGGWAGGQHANTALIGNVQGAATAAVGYVVGTTDTGHSIGSGSFAMREDGTINTTLWRDFAERSLHQLALKTKTLTKAYYGQRQRYAYWEGCSTGGRQG
;
A
#
# COMPACT_ATOMS: atom_id res chain seq x y z
N SER A 1 9.74 9.61 -10.53
CA SER A 1 9.09 8.42 -11.11
C SER A 1 7.62 8.70 -11.39
N LYS A 2 7.11 8.15 -12.51
CA LYS A 2 5.70 8.29 -12.89
C LYS A 2 4.82 7.64 -11.82
N THR A 3 3.77 8.33 -11.40
CA THR A 3 2.75 7.80 -10.48
C THR A 3 1.41 7.74 -11.20
N THR A 4 0.73 6.62 -11.10
CA THR A 4 -0.60 6.41 -11.68
C THR A 4 -1.58 6.10 -10.55
N VAL A 5 -2.74 6.75 -10.55
CA VAL A 5 -3.86 6.37 -9.69
C VAL A 5 -4.54 5.16 -10.34
N LEU A 6 -4.51 4.02 -9.69
CA LEU A 6 -5.13 2.80 -10.18
C LEU A 6 -6.62 2.75 -9.85
N LEU A 7 -6.98 3.22 -8.66
CA LEU A 7 -8.33 3.13 -8.10
C LEU A 7 -8.52 4.18 -7.00
N ALA A 8 -9.73 4.71 -6.91
CA ALA A 8 -10.24 5.43 -5.75
C ALA A 8 -11.65 4.93 -5.46
N LYS A 9 -11.95 4.57 -4.21
CA LYS A 9 -13.24 4.05 -3.78
C LYS A 9 -13.59 4.53 -2.38
N ALA A 10 -14.82 5.01 -2.19
CA ALA A 10 -15.37 5.30 -0.88
C ALA A 10 -16.06 4.05 -0.32
N TYR A 11 -15.85 3.78 0.96
CA TYR A 11 -16.57 2.76 1.72
C TYR A 11 -17.37 3.44 2.82
N LYS A 12 -18.61 3.01 2.98
CA LYS A 12 -19.44 3.38 4.13
C LYS A 12 -19.21 2.42 5.28
N GLN A 13 -19.42 2.88 6.50
CA GLN A 13 -19.42 2.00 7.66
C GLN A 13 -20.32 0.80 7.44
N GLY A 14 -19.81 -0.41 7.70
CA GLY A 14 -20.52 -1.68 7.49
C GLY A 14 -20.39 -2.28 6.10
N GLU A 15 -19.88 -1.54 5.11
CA GLU A 15 -19.63 -2.11 3.77
C GLU A 15 -18.46 -3.10 3.79
N PRO A 16 -18.57 -4.22 3.04
CA PRO A 16 -17.45 -5.14 2.86
C PRO A 16 -16.25 -4.46 2.21
N LEU A 17 -15.05 -4.66 2.78
CA LEU A 17 -13.78 -4.19 2.22
C LEU A 17 -13.34 -5.11 1.07
N ALA A 18 -14.02 -4.96 -0.06
CA ALA A 18 -13.80 -5.72 -1.28
C ALA A 18 -13.77 -4.80 -2.50
N LEU A 19 -12.99 -5.18 -3.52
CA LEU A 19 -12.91 -4.48 -4.81
C LEU A 19 -13.66 -5.25 -5.91
N SER A 20 -13.98 -6.52 -5.68
CA SER A 20 -14.78 -7.36 -6.57
C SER A 20 -16.18 -7.58 -5.99
N ALA A 21 -17.17 -7.67 -6.88
CA ALA A 21 -18.53 -8.06 -6.49
C ALA A 21 -18.66 -9.56 -6.15
N THR A 22 -17.64 -10.37 -6.49
CA THR A 22 -17.63 -11.81 -6.17
C THR A 22 -17.40 -11.96 -4.65
N PRO A 23 -18.30 -12.63 -3.93
CA PRO A 23 -18.11 -12.89 -2.51
C PRO A 23 -16.82 -13.65 -2.25
N ALA A 24 -16.02 -13.16 -1.32
CA ALA A 24 -14.82 -13.86 -0.86
C ALA A 24 -15.20 -14.97 0.14
N ALA A 25 -14.43 -16.04 0.16
CA ALA A 25 -14.51 -17.07 1.19
C ALA A 25 -13.14 -17.18 1.89
N PRO A 26 -12.98 -16.78 3.15
CA PRO A 26 -13.98 -16.24 4.07
C PRO A 26 -14.50 -14.84 3.67
N PRO A 27 -15.64 -14.38 4.21
CA PRO A 27 -16.17 -13.05 3.93
C PRO A 27 -15.15 -11.95 4.25
N ALA A 28 -15.09 -10.92 3.39
CA ALA A 28 -14.25 -9.76 3.64
C ALA A 28 -14.65 -9.04 4.94
N PRO A 29 -13.70 -8.50 5.71
CA PRO A 29 -14.04 -7.65 6.84
C PRO A 29 -14.82 -6.41 6.36
N THR A 30 -15.61 -5.81 7.25
CA THR A 30 -16.37 -4.60 6.95
C THR A 30 -15.64 -3.34 7.39
N ALA A 31 -15.91 -2.22 6.72
CA ALA A 31 -15.41 -0.92 7.12
C ALA A 31 -15.98 -0.52 8.49
N ALA A 32 -15.12 -0.22 9.46
CA ALA A 32 -15.53 0.19 10.80
C ALA A 32 -15.99 1.66 10.86
N ALA A 33 -15.65 2.46 9.86
CA ALA A 33 -16.10 3.85 9.67
C ALA A 33 -16.07 4.20 8.17
N ASP A 34 -16.70 5.30 7.81
CA ASP A 34 -16.61 5.86 6.45
C ASP A 34 -15.15 6.18 6.12
N VAL A 35 -14.65 5.71 4.99
CA VAL A 35 -13.25 5.87 4.58
C VAL A 35 -13.12 5.95 3.06
N CYS A 36 -12.19 6.75 2.58
CA CYS A 36 -11.76 6.76 1.18
C CYS A 36 -10.49 5.90 1.03
N PHE A 37 -10.51 5.01 0.06
CA PHE A 37 -9.41 4.11 -0.27
C PHE A 37 -8.83 4.47 -1.63
N VAL A 38 -7.51 4.61 -1.72
CA VAL A 38 -6.81 4.95 -2.96
C VAL A 38 -5.68 3.97 -3.21
N LYS A 39 -5.59 3.45 -4.43
CA LYS A 39 -4.46 2.64 -4.90
C LYS A 39 -3.63 3.44 -5.89
N LEU A 40 -2.31 3.41 -5.70
CA LEU A 40 -1.33 4.03 -6.56
C LEU A 40 -0.31 3.01 -7.07
N LEU A 41 0.21 3.28 -8.25
CA LEU A 41 1.36 2.56 -8.82
C LEU A 41 2.48 3.56 -9.12
N VAL A 42 3.69 3.28 -8.63
CA VAL A 42 4.89 4.10 -8.86
C VAL A 42 5.90 3.31 -9.66
N GLY A 43 6.14 3.72 -10.91
CA GLY A 43 7.10 3.08 -11.80
C GLY A 43 8.57 3.24 -11.38
N PRO A 44 9.48 2.65 -12.14
CA PRO A 44 9.27 2.02 -13.45
C PRO A 44 8.81 0.56 -13.41
N GLY A 45 8.97 -0.18 -12.28
CA GLY A 45 8.77 -1.61 -12.23
C GLY A 45 9.97 -2.43 -12.77
N SER A 46 9.74 -3.72 -12.95
CA SER A 46 10.72 -4.66 -13.50
C SER A 46 10.03 -5.56 -14.53
N PRO A 47 10.33 -5.40 -15.82
CA PRO A 47 9.76 -6.24 -16.87
C PRO A 47 10.30 -7.66 -16.79
N GLY A 48 9.50 -8.64 -17.24
CA GLY A 48 9.86 -10.06 -17.28
C GLY A 48 8.66 -10.91 -17.65
N THR A 49 8.78 -12.23 -17.46
CA THR A 49 7.69 -13.17 -17.69
C THR A 49 6.52 -12.88 -16.72
N ALA A 50 5.31 -12.88 -17.26
CA ALA A 50 4.12 -12.65 -16.46
C ALA A 50 4.02 -13.70 -15.33
N GLY A 51 3.84 -13.23 -14.08
CA GLY A 51 3.76 -14.10 -12.90
C GLY A 51 5.11 -14.54 -12.31
N ALA A 52 6.23 -14.25 -12.98
CA ALA A 52 7.54 -14.51 -12.38
C ALA A 52 7.76 -13.60 -11.14
N PRO A 53 8.37 -14.11 -10.06
CA PRO A 53 8.60 -13.32 -8.84
C PRO A 53 9.36 -12.02 -9.07
N SER A 54 10.24 -11.98 -10.07
CA SER A 54 11.06 -10.82 -10.43
C SER A 54 10.40 -9.87 -11.42
N THR A 55 9.14 -10.13 -11.81
CA THR A 55 8.34 -9.24 -12.66
C THR A 55 7.41 -8.38 -11.83
N SER A 56 7.42 -7.06 -12.07
CA SER A 56 6.62 -6.10 -11.31
C SER A 56 6.19 -4.93 -12.18
N PRO A 57 4.93 -4.46 -12.05
CA PRO A 57 4.49 -3.24 -12.70
C PRO A 57 5.05 -1.97 -12.05
N GLY A 58 5.58 -2.09 -10.85
CA GLY A 58 6.08 -0.98 -10.02
C GLY A 58 5.74 -1.16 -8.55
N ILE A 59 5.96 -0.12 -7.77
CA ILE A 59 5.61 -0.09 -6.34
C ILE A 59 4.12 0.18 -6.21
N GLY A 60 3.38 -0.78 -5.67
CA GLY A 60 2.00 -0.63 -5.25
C GLY A 60 1.91 0.07 -3.90
N ILE A 61 1.02 1.05 -3.82
CA ILE A 61 0.75 1.80 -2.59
C ILE A 61 -0.76 1.86 -2.37
N GLU A 62 -1.18 1.63 -1.15
CA GLU A 62 -2.56 1.83 -0.71
C GLU A 62 -2.61 2.91 0.36
N VAL A 63 -3.58 3.81 0.23
CA VAL A 63 -3.81 4.88 1.21
C VAL A 63 -5.28 4.88 1.62
N TRP A 64 -5.49 4.88 2.94
CA TRP A 64 -6.80 4.97 3.58
C TRP A 64 -6.95 6.34 4.23
N LEU A 65 -8.02 7.07 3.87
CA LEU A 65 -8.26 8.43 4.29
C LEU A 65 -9.60 8.49 5.03
N PRO A 66 -9.62 8.71 6.36
CA PRO A 66 -10.85 8.96 7.09
C PRO A 66 -11.60 10.17 6.55
N THR A 67 -12.87 10.32 6.88
CA THR A 67 -13.62 11.55 6.58
C THR A 67 -12.97 12.75 7.25
N THR A 68 -13.22 13.95 6.74
CA THR A 68 -12.68 15.20 7.31
C THR A 68 -13.02 15.37 8.79
N GLN A 69 -14.22 14.93 9.21
CA GLN A 69 -14.66 14.99 10.61
C GLN A 69 -13.90 14.02 11.52
N ASN A 70 -13.51 12.85 10.98
CA ASN A 70 -12.86 11.80 11.76
C ASN A 70 -11.34 11.90 11.74
N TRP A 71 -10.76 12.67 10.82
CA TRP A 71 -9.31 12.78 10.72
C TRP A 71 -8.69 13.51 11.91
N ASN A 72 -7.78 12.85 12.59
CA ASN A 72 -7.07 13.36 13.77
C ASN A 72 -5.81 14.20 13.43
N GLN A 73 -5.63 14.59 12.16
CA GLN A 73 -4.50 15.36 11.61
C GLN A 73 -3.15 14.60 11.67
N ARG A 74 -3.20 13.29 11.69
CA ARG A 74 -2.01 12.43 11.76
C ARG A 74 -2.00 11.42 10.61
N ILE A 75 -0.77 11.05 10.22
CA ILE A 75 -0.49 9.90 9.35
C ILE A 75 0.13 8.80 10.19
N ARG A 76 -0.25 7.55 9.92
CA ARG A 76 0.41 6.34 10.43
C ARG A 76 0.63 5.39 9.27
N ASN A 77 1.85 5.32 8.75
CA ASN A 77 2.21 4.34 7.74
C ASN A 77 2.57 3.01 8.41
N LEU A 78 2.16 1.90 7.80
CA LEU A 78 2.36 0.56 8.33
C LEU A 78 3.43 -0.18 7.53
N GLY A 79 4.41 -0.74 8.23
CA GLY A 79 5.46 -1.57 7.65
C GLY A 79 5.02 -3.02 7.44
N GLY A 80 5.63 -3.69 6.47
CA GLY A 80 5.42 -5.09 6.15
C GLY A 80 6.48 -6.00 6.76
N GLY A 81 6.06 -7.15 7.30
CA GLY A 81 6.97 -8.16 7.86
C GLY A 81 7.63 -9.03 6.80
N GLY A 82 8.66 -9.81 7.19
CA GLY A 82 9.37 -10.73 6.30
C GLY A 82 9.94 -10.04 5.07
N TRP A 83 9.69 -10.61 3.91
CA TRP A 83 10.05 -10.01 2.61
C TRP A 83 9.01 -9.02 2.09
N ALA A 84 8.02 -8.65 2.91
CA ALA A 84 6.88 -7.82 2.50
C ALA A 84 6.14 -8.41 1.28
N GLY A 85 5.97 -7.66 0.21
CA GLY A 85 5.15 -8.06 -0.93
C GLY A 85 3.68 -7.75 -0.72
N GLY A 86 2.85 -8.10 -1.68
CA GLY A 86 1.40 -7.94 -1.55
C GLY A 86 0.67 -7.60 -2.85
N GLN A 87 -0.63 -7.38 -2.73
CA GLN A 87 -1.53 -7.16 -3.86
C GLN A 87 -1.87 -5.66 -4.07
N HIS A 88 -0.99 -4.76 -3.60
CA HIS A 88 -1.27 -3.32 -3.68
C HIS A 88 -1.38 -2.81 -5.13
N ALA A 89 -0.64 -3.40 -6.06
CA ALA A 89 -0.72 -3.07 -7.49
C ALA A 89 -1.90 -3.74 -8.22
N ASN A 90 -2.58 -4.71 -7.60
CA ASN A 90 -3.72 -5.43 -8.19
C ASN A 90 -5.02 -4.64 -7.95
N THR A 91 -5.75 -4.31 -9.01
CA THR A 91 -7.00 -3.52 -8.92
C THR A 91 -8.22 -4.31 -8.47
N ALA A 92 -8.13 -5.64 -8.39
CA ALA A 92 -9.21 -6.51 -7.94
C ALA A 92 -9.10 -6.89 -6.44
N LEU A 93 -7.95 -6.64 -5.81
CA LEU A 93 -7.66 -7.05 -4.42
C LEU A 93 -7.17 -5.87 -3.59
N ILE A 94 -7.48 -5.90 -2.29
CA ILE A 94 -6.88 -5.03 -1.29
C ILE A 94 -5.63 -5.73 -0.75
N GLY A 95 -4.50 -5.05 -0.78
CA GLY A 95 -3.23 -5.59 -0.31
C GLY A 95 -3.13 -5.64 1.22
N ASN A 96 -3.68 -4.64 1.92
CA ASN A 96 -3.65 -4.59 3.38
C ASN A 96 -4.93 -3.97 3.97
N VAL A 97 -5.85 -4.81 4.42
CA VAL A 97 -7.11 -4.38 5.06
C VAL A 97 -6.93 -3.77 6.46
N GLN A 98 -5.79 -4.00 7.13
CA GLN A 98 -5.52 -3.40 8.45
C GLN A 98 -5.44 -1.87 8.38
N GLY A 99 -5.09 -1.32 7.21
CA GLY A 99 -5.14 0.11 6.99
C GLY A 99 -6.51 0.71 7.27
N ALA A 100 -7.59 0.01 6.92
CA ALA A 100 -8.95 0.47 7.19
C ALA A 100 -9.26 0.57 8.69
N ALA A 101 -8.81 -0.39 9.50
CA ALA A 101 -9.02 -0.38 10.95
C ALA A 101 -8.26 0.78 11.62
N THR A 102 -7.04 1.06 11.18
CA THR A 102 -6.25 2.20 11.66
C THR A 102 -6.85 3.53 11.21
N ALA A 103 -7.42 3.58 10.00
CA ALA A 103 -8.13 4.76 9.50
C ALA A 103 -9.42 5.03 10.28
N ALA A 104 -10.11 3.98 10.75
CA ALA A 104 -11.33 4.12 11.55
C ALA A 104 -11.11 4.86 12.89
N VAL A 105 -9.89 4.84 13.43
CA VAL A 105 -9.50 5.61 14.62
C VAL A 105 -8.86 6.96 14.29
N GLY A 106 -9.01 7.43 13.04
CA GLY A 106 -8.73 8.79 12.62
C GLY A 106 -7.40 9.04 11.93
N TYR A 107 -6.55 8.05 11.71
CA TYR A 107 -5.30 8.24 11.00
C TYR A 107 -5.48 8.13 9.47
N VAL A 108 -4.77 8.95 8.71
CA VAL A 108 -4.44 8.58 7.33
C VAL A 108 -3.40 7.46 7.38
N VAL A 109 -3.62 6.41 6.62
CA VAL A 109 -2.76 5.22 6.64
C VAL A 109 -2.24 4.91 5.26
N GLY A 110 -0.94 4.68 5.14
CA GLY A 110 -0.31 4.18 3.93
C GLY A 110 0.34 2.82 4.14
N THR A 111 0.23 1.96 3.13
CA THR A 111 0.88 0.64 3.06
C THR A 111 1.46 0.43 1.67
N THR A 112 2.46 -0.46 1.54
CA THR A 112 3.10 -0.76 0.26
C THR A 112 3.48 -2.24 0.13
N ASP A 113 3.45 -2.76 -1.10
CA ASP A 113 3.98 -4.08 -1.45
C ASP A 113 5.51 -4.11 -1.59
N THR A 114 6.18 -2.99 -1.36
CA THR A 114 7.63 -2.83 -1.54
C THR A 114 8.15 -3.12 -2.96
N GLY A 115 7.26 -3.04 -3.96
CA GLY A 115 7.60 -3.19 -5.38
C GLY A 115 7.47 -4.60 -5.94
N HIS A 116 6.94 -5.57 -5.16
CA HIS A 116 6.74 -6.94 -5.61
C HIS A 116 5.52 -7.59 -4.94
N SER A 117 4.96 -8.62 -5.56
CA SER A 117 3.75 -9.28 -5.05
C SER A 117 4.03 -10.49 -4.15
N ILE A 118 5.14 -11.18 -4.32
CA ILE A 118 5.48 -12.43 -3.65
C ILE A 118 6.18 -12.13 -2.32
N GLY A 119 5.67 -12.67 -1.22
CA GLY A 119 6.24 -12.52 0.13
C GLY A 119 7.48 -13.40 0.40
N SER A 120 8.35 -13.58 -0.59
CA SER A 120 9.62 -14.31 -0.47
C SER A 120 10.75 -13.55 -1.15
N GLY A 121 12.01 -13.91 -0.84
CA GLY A 121 13.21 -13.27 -1.45
C GLY A 121 13.41 -13.58 -2.95
N SER A 122 12.57 -14.41 -3.56
CA SER A 122 12.66 -14.77 -4.97
C SER A 122 12.51 -13.59 -5.94
N PHE A 123 11.91 -12.47 -5.53
CA PHE A 123 11.84 -11.25 -6.33
C PHE A 123 13.23 -10.68 -6.66
N ALA A 124 14.21 -10.94 -5.79
CA ALA A 124 15.56 -10.37 -5.89
C ALA A 124 16.41 -11.00 -6.99
N MET A 125 15.98 -12.12 -7.58
CA MET A 125 16.68 -12.84 -8.62
C MET A 125 15.84 -12.90 -9.91
N ARG A 126 16.44 -12.55 -11.05
CA ARG A 126 15.82 -12.74 -12.35
C ARG A 126 15.88 -14.20 -12.78
N GLU A 127 15.06 -14.56 -13.78
CA GLU A 127 15.00 -15.94 -14.33
C GLU A 127 16.33 -16.40 -14.95
N ASP A 128 17.15 -15.47 -15.41
CA ASP A 128 18.50 -15.73 -15.93
C ASP A 128 19.59 -15.90 -14.83
N GLY A 129 19.19 -15.87 -13.57
CA GLY A 129 20.08 -15.99 -12.41
C GLY A 129 20.79 -14.69 -12.03
N THR A 130 20.52 -13.57 -12.68
CA THR A 130 21.08 -12.27 -12.31
C THR A 130 20.28 -11.59 -11.20
N ILE A 131 20.95 -10.76 -10.40
CA ILE A 131 20.28 -9.99 -9.33
C ILE A 131 19.35 -8.94 -9.94
N ASN A 132 18.10 -8.91 -9.46
CA ASN A 132 17.15 -7.86 -9.82
C ASN A 132 17.38 -6.60 -8.96
N THR A 133 18.35 -5.79 -9.35
CA THR A 133 18.75 -4.60 -8.60
C THR A 133 17.61 -3.56 -8.48
N THR A 134 16.69 -3.53 -9.43
CA THR A 134 15.52 -2.63 -9.38
C THR A 134 14.61 -3.00 -8.21
N LEU A 135 14.16 -4.26 -8.15
CA LEU A 135 13.26 -4.70 -7.07
C LEU A 135 13.97 -4.77 -5.73
N TRP A 136 15.26 -5.08 -5.71
CA TRP A 136 16.06 -5.04 -4.50
C TRP A 136 16.13 -3.63 -3.91
N ARG A 137 16.33 -2.63 -4.76
CA ARG A 137 16.31 -1.22 -4.36
C ARG A 137 14.92 -0.75 -3.93
N ASP A 138 13.87 -1.20 -4.60
CA ASP A 138 12.49 -0.90 -4.22
C ASP A 138 12.18 -1.43 -2.82
N PHE A 139 12.54 -2.69 -2.54
CA PHE A 139 12.39 -3.30 -1.22
C PHE A 139 13.22 -2.60 -0.14
N ALA A 140 14.47 -2.24 -0.43
CA ALA A 140 15.41 -1.72 0.57
C ALA A 140 15.10 -0.28 0.99
N GLU A 141 14.71 0.59 0.05
CA GLU A 141 14.59 2.03 0.31
C GLU A 141 13.49 2.75 -0.47
N ARG A 142 13.40 2.53 -1.79
CA ARG A 142 12.61 3.41 -2.66
C ARG A 142 11.12 3.36 -2.38
N SER A 143 10.57 2.18 -2.10
CA SER A 143 9.14 2.01 -1.79
C SER A 143 8.74 2.77 -0.53
N LEU A 144 9.57 2.76 0.49
CA LEU A 144 9.31 3.40 1.78
C LEU A 144 9.32 4.92 1.63
N HIS A 145 10.31 5.44 0.90
CA HIS A 145 10.37 6.86 0.57
C HIS A 145 9.14 7.30 -0.26
N GLN A 146 8.77 6.54 -1.29
CA GLN A 146 7.59 6.83 -2.11
C GLN A 146 6.29 6.73 -1.29
N LEU A 147 6.17 5.75 -0.41
CA LEU A 147 5.03 5.63 0.49
C LEU A 147 4.87 6.90 1.33
N ALA A 148 5.94 7.36 1.98
CA ALA A 148 5.90 8.56 2.81
C ALA A 148 5.51 9.81 2.00
N LEU A 149 6.09 9.98 0.81
CA LEU A 149 5.77 11.11 -0.07
C LEU A 149 4.31 11.08 -0.56
N LYS A 150 3.84 9.92 -1.04
CA LYS A 150 2.49 9.80 -1.62
C LYS A 150 1.41 9.92 -0.56
N THR A 151 1.60 9.33 0.61
CA THR A 151 0.65 9.49 1.73
C THR A 151 0.52 10.96 2.14
N LYS A 152 1.64 11.68 2.28
CA LYS A 152 1.62 13.13 2.59
C LYS A 152 0.98 13.97 1.48
N THR A 153 1.25 13.64 0.22
CA THR A 153 0.67 14.36 -0.93
C THR A 153 -0.84 14.17 -0.99
N LEU A 154 -1.33 12.93 -0.86
CA LEU A 154 -2.76 12.64 -0.83
C LEU A 154 -3.45 13.29 0.38
N THR A 155 -2.83 13.26 1.55
CA THR A 155 -3.34 13.92 2.75
C THR A 155 -3.59 15.41 2.48
N LYS A 156 -2.58 16.10 1.95
CA LYS A 156 -2.72 17.53 1.63
C LYS A 156 -3.80 17.78 0.57
N ALA A 157 -3.87 16.94 -0.46
CA ALA A 157 -4.85 17.09 -1.53
C ALA A 157 -6.29 16.85 -1.04
N TYR A 158 -6.49 15.83 -0.19
CA TYR A 158 -7.82 15.44 0.27
C TYR A 158 -8.39 16.36 1.35
N TYR A 159 -7.56 16.82 2.31
CA TYR A 159 -8.03 17.68 3.42
C TYR A 159 -7.75 19.17 3.22
N GLY A 160 -7.06 19.58 2.15
CA GLY A 160 -6.65 20.96 1.93
C GLY A 160 -5.53 21.45 2.85
N GLN A 161 -5.05 20.61 3.76
CA GLN A 161 -4.02 20.93 4.75
C GLN A 161 -3.08 19.75 4.99
N ARG A 162 -1.87 20.03 5.49
CA ARG A 162 -0.90 19.00 5.85
C ARG A 162 -1.23 18.37 7.22
N GLN A 163 -0.78 17.15 7.41
CA GLN A 163 -0.76 16.51 8.72
C GLN A 163 0.11 17.28 9.71
N ARG A 164 -0.23 17.21 11.00
CA ARG A 164 0.63 17.73 12.08
C ARG A 164 1.77 16.78 12.40
N TYR A 165 1.49 15.46 12.40
CA TYR A 165 2.46 14.42 12.71
C TYR A 165 2.35 13.28 11.71
N ALA A 166 3.48 12.61 11.47
CA ALA A 166 3.55 11.40 10.67
C ALA A 166 4.35 10.35 11.44
N TYR A 167 3.74 9.19 11.62
CA TYR A 167 4.31 8.08 12.36
C TYR A 167 4.55 6.90 11.42
N TRP A 168 5.50 6.09 11.80
CA TRP A 168 5.72 4.76 11.26
C TRP A 168 5.40 3.73 12.33
N GLU A 169 4.71 2.66 11.94
CA GLU A 169 4.45 1.50 12.79
C GLU A 169 4.92 0.25 12.07
N GLY A 170 5.80 -0.53 12.72
CA GLY A 170 6.31 -1.75 12.15
C GLY A 170 7.03 -2.61 13.16
N CYS A 171 6.95 -3.92 12.94
CA CYS A 171 7.62 -4.95 13.71
C CYS A 171 8.50 -5.78 12.78
N SER A 172 9.59 -6.39 13.27
CA SER A 172 10.52 -7.18 12.46
C SER A 172 11.07 -6.35 11.29
N THR A 173 10.95 -6.85 10.05
CA THR A 173 11.33 -6.10 8.83
C THR A 173 10.56 -4.77 8.73
N GLY A 174 9.31 -4.73 9.16
CA GLY A 174 8.53 -3.49 9.22
C GLY A 174 9.15 -2.46 10.18
N GLY A 175 9.78 -2.88 11.27
CA GLY A 175 10.58 -2.02 12.14
C GLY A 175 11.86 -1.52 11.46
N ARG A 176 12.54 -2.37 10.67
CA ARG A 176 13.70 -1.98 9.85
C ARG A 176 13.33 -0.88 8.83
N GLN A 177 12.10 -0.89 8.33
CA GLN A 177 11.61 0.04 7.32
C GLN A 177 11.40 1.47 7.87
N GLY A 178 11.25 1.66 9.17
CA GLY A 178 11.14 2.97 9.83
C GLY A 178 12.49 3.62 10.06
#